data_6744fa9190148ed4a3c0d0fb905a4970
#
_entry.id   6744fa9190148ed4a3c0d0fb905a4970
#
_cell.length_a   1.000
_cell.length_b   1.000
_cell.length_c   1.000
_cell.angle_alpha   90.00
_cell.angle_beta   90.00
_cell.angle_gamma   90.00
#
_symmetry.space_group_name_H-M   'P 1'
#
loop_
_entity.id
_entity.type
_entity.pdbx_description
1 polymer ?
#
loop_
_entity_poly.entity_id
_entity_poly.type
_entity_poly.pdbx_seq_one_letter_code
_entity_poly.pdbx_strand_id
1 'polypeptide(L)'
;MILSRLTDPHWAFLFLPSTTPSTIISSTTSRLPHTLSTSRDVRRHEVVLTTADIQSTPGNENGDHDGRERVVGYARWTLPPSLADRDDVWLSAQVAEASAQEKEEYKRMFDLGSDEKGRVKGMKSDGLLEFRGDPLEKVEERVLRDVVGGEEVLTLEYLTTHPDYWRQGVGSMLVQSGVRVADQYGMKTYVMSEPAGLKVYLNHGFKVVDEITVEYAQFGGTEPTTHYFLVREPVPLN
;
A
#
# COMPACT_ATOMS: atom_id res chain seq x y z
N MET A 1 -7.07 -3.77 1.14
CA MET A 1 -8.11 -2.94 1.78
C MET A 1 -9.21 -3.77 2.46
N ILE A 2 -9.93 -4.67 1.79
CA ILE A 2 -10.98 -5.48 2.46
C ILE A 2 -10.42 -6.45 3.48
N LEU A 3 -9.40 -7.20 3.10
CA LEU A 3 -8.75 -8.11 4.03
C LEU A 3 -8.13 -7.36 5.20
N SER A 4 -7.53 -6.19 4.96
CA SER A 4 -7.04 -5.33 6.03
C SER A 4 -8.15 -4.92 7.00
N ARG A 5 -9.35 -4.57 6.50
CA ARG A 5 -10.49 -4.29 7.39
C ARG A 5 -10.89 -5.47 8.28
N LEU A 6 -10.76 -6.70 7.77
CA LEU A 6 -11.16 -7.90 8.52
C LEU A 6 -10.08 -8.39 9.48
N THR A 7 -8.82 -8.06 9.22
CA THR A 7 -7.66 -8.58 9.98
C THR A 7 -6.95 -7.53 10.83
N ASP A 8 -7.20 -6.24 10.54
CA ASP A 8 -6.58 -5.11 11.22
C ASP A 8 -7.67 -4.21 11.84
N PRO A 9 -7.73 -4.12 13.17
CA PRO A 9 -8.72 -3.28 13.88
C PRO A 9 -8.67 -1.81 13.46
N HIS A 10 -7.50 -1.28 13.13
CA HIS A 10 -7.34 0.13 12.73
C HIS A 10 -8.01 0.43 11.40
N TRP A 11 -7.93 -0.49 10.45
CA TRP A 11 -8.66 -0.37 9.20
C TRP A 11 -10.16 -0.58 9.39
N ALA A 12 -10.56 -1.41 10.35
CA ALA A 12 -11.97 -1.68 10.62
C ALA A 12 -12.71 -0.41 11.09
N PHE A 13 -12.13 0.36 12.00
CA PHE A 13 -12.82 1.54 12.55
C PHE A 13 -12.79 2.78 11.63
N LEU A 14 -12.02 2.78 10.54
CA LEU A 14 -12.09 3.84 9.51
C LEU A 14 -13.42 3.85 8.75
N PHE A 15 -14.19 2.78 8.82
CA PHE A 15 -15.46 2.65 8.13
C PHE A 15 -16.65 2.77 9.08
N LEU A 16 -17.79 3.25 8.57
CA LEU A 16 -19.04 3.21 9.30
C LEU A 16 -19.43 1.76 9.61
N PRO A 17 -20.04 1.48 10.78
CA PRO A 17 -20.45 0.12 11.14
C PRO A 17 -21.40 -0.53 10.12
N SER A 18 -22.21 0.29 9.43
CA SER A 18 -23.14 -0.15 8.38
C SER A 18 -22.47 -0.49 7.05
N THR A 19 -21.17 -0.18 6.87
CA THR A 19 -20.48 -0.39 5.61
C THR A 19 -20.18 -1.87 5.40
N THR A 20 -20.74 -2.44 4.33
CA THR A 20 -20.52 -3.85 3.98
C THR A 20 -19.20 -4.06 3.22
N PRO A 21 -18.62 -5.27 3.30
CA PRO A 21 -17.48 -5.63 2.44
C PRO A 21 -17.77 -5.41 0.95
N SER A 22 -18.96 -5.72 0.47
CA SER A 22 -19.37 -5.50 -0.91
C SER A 22 -19.32 -4.04 -1.31
N THR A 23 -19.73 -3.11 -0.43
CA THR A 23 -19.63 -1.66 -0.68
C THR A 23 -18.17 -1.23 -0.87
N ILE A 24 -17.28 -1.71 -0.03
CA ILE A 24 -15.84 -1.38 -0.10
C ILE A 24 -15.22 -1.96 -1.39
N ILE A 25 -15.55 -3.22 -1.74
CA ILE A 25 -15.06 -3.87 -2.97
C ILE A 25 -15.51 -3.06 -4.18
N SER A 26 -16.81 -2.85 -4.33
CA SER A 26 -17.37 -2.12 -5.46
C SER A 26 -16.77 -0.73 -5.61
N SER A 27 -16.72 0.05 -4.52
CA SER A 27 -16.12 1.37 -4.51
C SER A 27 -14.64 1.33 -4.91
N THR A 28 -13.85 0.44 -4.33
CA THR A 28 -12.41 0.32 -4.62
C THR A 28 -12.17 -0.12 -6.06
N THR A 29 -12.91 -1.12 -6.55
CA THR A 29 -12.79 -1.62 -7.93
C THR A 29 -13.10 -0.53 -8.95
N SER A 30 -14.16 0.25 -8.72
CA SER A 30 -14.52 1.34 -9.64
C SER A 30 -13.48 2.48 -9.65
N ARG A 31 -12.78 2.73 -8.54
CA ARG A 31 -11.80 3.80 -8.41
C ARG A 31 -10.39 3.43 -8.89
N LEU A 32 -10.07 2.14 -8.84
CA LEU A 32 -8.71 1.66 -9.06
C LEU A 32 -8.13 2.01 -10.44
N PRO A 33 -8.84 1.83 -11.58
CA PRO A 33 -8.29 2.15 -12.90
C PRO A 33 -7.86 3.61 -13.04
N HIS A 34 -8.68 4.54 -12.55
CA HIS A 34 -8.32 5.96 -12.56
C HIS A 34 -7.10 6.25 -11.70
N THR A 35 -7.06 5.71 -10.49
CA THR A 35 -5.91 5.90 -9.57
C THR A 35 -4.61 5.36 -10.17
N LEU A 36 -4.65 4.19 -10.80
CA LEU A 36 -3.49 3.59 -11.45
C LEU A 36 -3.02 4.43 -12.66
N SER A 37 -3.93 4.87 -13.52
CA SER A 37 -3.59 5.61 -14.73
C SER A 37 -3.06 7.03 -14.44
N THR A 38 -3.59 7.70 -13.43
CA THR A 38 -3.17 9.08 -13.07
C THR A 38 -1.85 9.14 -12.32
N SER A 39 -1.42 8.06 -11.70
CA SER A 39 -0.14 7.99 -10.97
C SER A 39 0.92 7.15 -11.69
N ARG A 40 0.69 6.78 -12.95
CA ARG A 40 1.52 5.88 -13.74
C ARG A 40 3.00 6.28 -13.77
N ASP A 41 3.28 7.55 -13.93
CA ASP A 41 4.65 8.03 -14.14
C ASP A 41 5.47 7.98 -12.85
N VAL A 42 4.85 8.25 -11.73
CA VAL A 42 5.52 8.29 -10.42
C VAL A 42 5.38 7.00 -9.61
N ARG A 43 4.40 6.16 -9.90
CA ARG A 43 4.15 4.93 -9.12
C ARG A 43 4.53 3.66 -9.85
N ARG A 44 5.01 2.72 -9.06
CA ARG A 44 5.31 1.35 -9.47
C ARG A 44 4.50 0.38 -8.63
N HIS A 45 3.87 -0.59 -9.31
CA HIS A 45 2.93 -1.53 -8.72
C HIS A 45 3.42 -2.95 -8.94
N GLU A 46 3.58 -3.70 -7.89
CA GLU A 46 3.97 -5.10 -7.95
C GLU A 46 2.92 -6.00 -7.34
N VAL A 47 2.74 -7.16 -7.93
CA VAL A 47 1.86 -8.20 -7.43
C VAL A 47 2.61 -9.52 -7.35
N VAL A 48 2.27 -10.32 -6.34
CA VAL A 48 2.63 -11.75 -6.31
C VAL A 48 1.39 -12.53 -6.64
N LEU A 49 1.49 -13.38 -7.67
CA LEU A 49 0.44 -14.26 -8.12
C LEU A 49 0.71 -15.68 -7.63
N THR A 50 -0.34 -16.44 -7.41
CA THR A 50 -0.26 -17.89 -7.19
C THR A 50 -1.30 -18.59 -8.04
N THR A 51 -0.92 -19.75 -8.55
CA THR A 51 -1.82 -20.73 -9.20
C THR A 51 -2.14 -21.89 -8.25
N ALA A 52 -1.63 -21.85 -6.99
CA ALA A 52 -1.87 -22.92 -6.04
C ALA A 52 -3.35 -23.01 -5.71
N ASP A 53 -3.88 -24.21 -5.82
CA ASP A 53 -5.22 -24.55 -5.35
C ASP A 53 -5.31 -24.22 -3.86
N ILE A 54 -6.22 -23.33 -3.49
CA ILE A 54 -6.59 -23.20 -2.09
C ILE A 54 -7.20 -24.54 -1.74
N GLN A 55 -6.54 -25.28 -0.85
CA GLN A 55 -7.12 -26.48 -0.28
C GLN A 55 -8.52 -26.13 0.20
N SER A 56 -9.50 -26.76 -0.44
CA SER A 56 -10.90 -26.58 -0.17
C SER A 56 -11.14 -26.63 1.32
N THR A 57 -11.81 -25.62 1.85
CA THR A 57 -12.43 -25.69 3.18
C THR A 57 -13.21 -27.01 3.26
N PRO A 58 -13.04 -27.82 4.32
CA PRO A 58 -13.77 -29.09 4.41
C PRO A 58 -15.27 -28.83 4.30
N GLY A 59 -15.90 -29.29 3.22
CA GLY A 59 -17.35 -29.12 2.97
C GLY A 59 -17.73 -28.64 1.57
N ASN A 60 -16.81 -28.29 0.69
CA ASN A 60 -17.11 -27.92 -0.69
C ASN A 60 -16.43 -28.92 -1.66
N GLU A 61 -17.10 -30.06 -1.90
CA GLU A 61 -16.61 -31.16 -2.75
C GLU A 61 -16.65 -30.85 -4.26
N ASN A 62 -17.12 -29.68 -4.67
CA ASN A 62 -17.11 -29.23 -6.07
C ASN A 62 -15.97 -28.23 -6.29
N GLY A 63 -14.75 -28.68 -6.12
CA GLY A 63 -13.54 -27.93 -6.47
C GLY A 63 -13.47 -27.69 -7.97
N ASP A 64 -13.96 -26.57 -8.42
CA ASP A 64 -13.72 -26.07 -9.77
C ASP A 64 -12.24 -25.62 -9.85
N HIS A 65 -11.38 -26.51 -10.33
CA HIS A 65 -9.97 -26.24 -10.61
C HIS A 65 -9.86 -25.38 -11.87
N ASP A 66 -10.18 -24.10 -11.76
CA ASP A 66 -10.22 -23.23 -12.92
C ASP A 66 -8.83 -22.68 -13.33
N GLY A 67 -7.76 -23.04 -12.62
CA GLY A 67 -6.38 -22.64 -12.92
C GLY A 67 -6.13 -21.12 -12.91
N ARG A 68 -7.06 -20.34 -12.34
CA ARG A 68 -6.93 -18.88 -12.32
C ARG A 68 -5.84 -18.42 -11.37
N GLU A 69 -5.04 -17.48 -11.84
CA GLU A 69 -4.07 -16.80 -11.01
C GLU A 69 -4.78 -15.92 -9.96
N ARG A 70 -4.27 -15.93 -8.74
CA ARG A 70 -4.74 -15.08 -7.65
C ARG A 70 -3.65 -14.15 -7.17
N VAL A 71 -4.00 -12.89 -6.95
CA VAL A 71 -3.11 -11.92 -6.31
C VAL A 71 -3.06 -12.22 -4.82
N VAL A 72 -1.90 -12.59 -4.32
CA VAL A 72 -1.65 -12.90 -2.90
C VAL A 72 -0.78 -11.89 -2.20
N GLY A 73 -0.11 -11.01 -2.94
CA GLY A 73 0.67 -9.90 -2.42
C GLY A 73 0.63 -8.70 -3.36
N TYR A 74 0.74 -7.53 -2.79
CA TYR A 74 0.79 -6.27 -3.52
C TYR A 74 1.68 -5.27 -2.82
N ALA A 75 2.52 -4.58 -3.60
CA ALA A 75 3.28 -3.41 -3.16
C ALA A 75 3.06 -2.23 -4.11
N ARG A 76 3.12 -1.03 -3.54
CA ARG A 76 3.13 0.23 -4.27
C ARG A 76 4.29 1.09 -3.82
N TRP A 77 5.12 1.44 -4.78
CA TRP A 77 6.28 2.29 -4.59
C TRP A 77 6.09 3.62 -5.30
N THR A 78 6.60 4.68 -4.73
CA THR A 78 6.65 6.00 -5.36
C THR A 78 8.10 6.34 -5.67
N LEU A 79 8.36 6.60 -6.95
CA LEU A 79 9.66 7.06 -7.44
C LEU A 79 9.86 8.53 -7.07
N PRO A 80 11.10 8.93 -6.71
CA PRO A 80 11.45 10.34 -6.62
C PRO A 80 11.49 11.00 -8.01
N PRO A 81 11.39 12.33 -8.08
CA PRO A 81 11.35 13.07 -9.35
C PRO A 81 12.45 12.67 -10.34
N SER A 82 13.69 12.55 -9.90
CA SER A 82 14.82 12.17 -10.77
C SER A 82 14.69 10.80 -11.43
N LEU A 83 13.94 9.88 -10.84
CA LEU A 83 13.65 8.58 -11.43
C LEU A 83 12.31 8.58 -12.17
N ALA A 84 11.33 9.36 -11.72
CA ALA A 84 10.02 9.46 -12.36
C ALA A 84 10.09 10.09 -13.76
N ASP A 85 11.02 11.02 -13.97
CA ASP A 85 11.26 11.68 -15.25
C ASP A 85 11.99 10.79 -16.29
N ARG A 86 12.33 9.54 -15.93
CA ARG A 86 13.04 8.59 -16.80
C ARG A 86 12.09 7.54 -17.34
N ASP A 87 12.19 7.29 -18.63
CA ASP A 87 11.34 6.32 -19.34
C ASP A 87 11.79 4.86 -19.17
N ASP A 88 12.90 4.60 -18.47
CA ASP A 88 13.52 3.28 -18.38
C ASP A 88 13.52 2.67 -16.97
N VAL A 89 12.93 3.35 -15.98
CA VAL A 89 13.00 2.93 -14.58
C VAL A 89 11.86 1.97 -14.23
N TRP A 90 12.23 0.73 -13.93
CA TRP A 90 11.32 -0.29 -13.36
C TRP A 90 10.03 -0.48 -14.16
N LEU A 91 10.15 -0.60 -15.48
CA LEU A 91 9.03 -0.69 -16.40
C LEU A 91 8.10 -1.89 -16.15
N SER A 92 8.65 -3.00 -15.64
CA SER A 92 7.86 -4.20 -15.30
C SER A 92 6.82 -3.96 -14.20
N ALA A 93 7.02 -2.92 -13.38
CA ALA A 93 6.08 -2.52 -12.32
C ALA A 93 5.26 -1.27 -12.69
N GLN A 94 5.44 -0.73 -13.88
CA GLN A 94 4.65 0.40 -14.38
C GLN A 94 3.38 -0.10 -15.05
N VAL A 95 2.23 0.51 -14.74
CA VAL A 95 0.98 0.18 -15.42
C VAL A 95 1.00 0.64 -16.88
N ALA A 96 0.29 -0.07 -17.75
CA ALA A 96 0.17 0.32 -19.15
C ALA A 96 -0.45 1.73 -19.28
N GLU A 97 -0.08 2.44 -20.33
CA GLU A 97 -0.68 3.73 -20.61
C GLU A 97 -2.13 3.54 -21.10
N ALA A 98 -3.05 4.28 -20.50
CA ALA A 98 -4.44 4.30 -20.91
C ALA A 98 -4.66 5.31 -22.03
N SER A 99 -5.47 4.95 -23.02
CA SER A 99 -5.95 5.85 -24.07
C SER A 99 -6.78 7.00 -23.49
N ALA A 100 -6.99 8.06 -24.24
CA ALA A 100 -7.84 9.18 -23.84
C ALA A 100 -9.27 8.73 -23.48
N GLN A 101 -9.84 7.82 -24.26
CA GLN A 101 -11.17 7.28 -24.01
C GLN A 101 -11.23 6.46 -22.71
N GLU A 102 -10.22 5.62 -22.44
CA GLU A 102 -10.12 4.87 -21.19
C GLU A 102 -9.96 5.81 -19.99
N LYS A 103 -9.14 6.86 -20.10
CA LYS A 103 -8.97 7.87 -19.03
C LYS A 103 -10.29 8.54 -18.65
N GLU A 104 -11.13 8.90 -19.65
CA GLU A 104 -12.46 9.46 -19.40
C GLU A 104 -13.38 8.45 -18.71
N GLU A 105 -13.42 7.20 -19.17
CA GLU A 105 -14.23 6.16 -18.57
C GLU A 105 -13.76 5.84 -17.14
N TYR A 106 -12.45 5.75 -16.90
CA TYR A 106 -11.87 5.54 -15.56
C TYR A 106 -12.23 6.67 -14.60
N LYS A 107 -12.21 7.93 -15.09
CA LYS A 107 -12.64 9.08 -14.28
C LYS A 107 -14.11 8.98 -13.91
N ARG A 108 -14.98 8.63 -14.87
CA ARG A 108 -16.41 8.43 -14.64
C ARG A 108 -16.65 7.31 -13.58
N MET A 109 -15.94 6.19 -13.72
CA MET A 109 -16.02 5.09 -12.77
C MET A 109 -15.52 5.51 -11.38
N PHE A 110 -14.44 6.28 -11.32
CA PHE A 110 -13.91 6.82 -10.06
C PHE A 110 -14.94 7.69 -9.33
N ASP A 111 -15.59 8.60 -10.05
CA ASP A 111 -16.60 9.49 -9.49
C ASP A 111 -17.81 8.69 -8.96
N LEU A 112 -18.28 7.71 -9.73
CA LEU A 112 -19.36 6.80 -9.29
C LEU A 112 -18.96 5.94 -8.09
N GLY A 113 -17.69 5.55 -7.99
CA GLY A 113 -17.16 4.73 -6.90
C GLY A 113 -16.78 5.52 -5.64
N SER A 114 -16.79 6.85 -5.70
CA SER A 114 -16.34 7.72 -4.62
C SER A 114 -17.50 8.28 -3.79
N ASP A 115 -17.19 8.68 -2.56
CA ASP A 115 -18.07 9.57 -1.77
C ASP A 115 -17.89 11.03 -2.24
N GLU A 116 -18.61 11.96 -1.63
CA GLU A 116 -18.59 13.40 -1.94
C GLU A 116 -17.20 14.05 -1.77
N LYS A 117 -16.32 13.43 -0.98
CA LYS A 117 -14.93 13.87 -0.75
C LYS A 117 -13.92 13.10 -1.62
N GLY A 118 -14.36 12.30 -2.59
CA GLY A 118 -13.47 11.51 -3.44
C GLY A 118 -12.85 10.28 -2.76
N ARG A 119 -13.39 9.81 -1.62
CA ARG A 119 -12.87 8.68 -0.85
C ARG A 119 -13.65 7.40 -1.14
N VAL A 120 -13.18 6.28 -0.61
CA VAL A 120 -13.93 5.01 -0.63
C VAL A 120 -15.24 5.17 0.11
N LYS A 121 -16.34 4.72 -0.50
CA LYS A 121 -17.68 4.81 0.11
C LYS A 121 -17.73 4.09 1.45
N GLY A 122 -18.40 4.73 2.40
CA GLY A 122 -18.59 4.20 3.75
C GLY A 122 -17.44 4.51 4.72
N MET A 123 -16.43 5.27 4.31
CA MET A 123 -15.45 5.80 5.27
C MET A 123 -16.09 6.86 6.17
N LYS A 124 -15.66 6.91 7.44
CA LYS A 124 -16.08 7.94 8.38
C LYS A 124 -15.64 9.32 7.92
N SER A 125 -16.42 10.34 8.25
CA SER A 125 -16.16 11.75 7.92
C SER A 125 -16.12 12.66 9.16
N ASP A 126 -15.78 12.09 10.29
CA ASP A 126 -15.80 12.70 11.61
C ASP A 126 -14.46 13.36 12.02
N GLY A 127 -13.61 13.67 11.06
CA GLY A 127 -12.27 14.22 11.30
C GLY A 127 -11.22 13.17 11.64
N LEU A 128 -11.57 11.87 11.59
CA LEU A 128 -10.66 10.78 11.91
C LEU A 128 -9.43 10.72 10.97
N LEU A 129 -9.65 10.95 9.68
CA LEU A 129 -8.57 10.87 8.70
C LEU A 129 -7.56 12.00 8.89
N GLU A 130 -8.06 13.20 9.14
CA GLU A 130 -7.25 14.38 9.44
C GLU A 130 -6.52 14.21 10.77
N PHE A 131 -7.22 13.76 11.80
CA PHE A 131 -6.62 13.47 13.11
C PHE A 131 -5.52 12.39 13.04
N ARG A 132 -5.71 11.39 12.19
CA ARG A 132 -4.68 10.35 11.94
C ARG A 132 -3.55 10.90 11.08
N GLY A 133 -3.87 11.65 10.04
CA GLY A 133 -2.90 12.12 9.05
C GLY A 133 -1.94 13.17 9.61
N ASP A 134 -2.45 14.22 10.21
CA ASP A 134 -1.67 15.38 10.64
C ASP A 134 -0.44 15.05 11.51
N PRO A 135 -0.52 14.22 12.57
CA PRO A 135 0.66 13.89 13.37
C PRO A 135 1.67 13.01 12.62
N LEU A 136 1.18 12.09 11.77
CA LEU A 136 2.05 11.23 10.98
C LEU A 136 2.81 12.02 9.91
N GLU A 137 2.14 12.92 9.21
CA GLU A 137 2.71 13.80 8.20
C GLU A 137 3.81 14.70 8.78
N LYS A 138 3.60 15.28 9.97
CA LYS A 138 4.61 16.08 10.67
C LYS A 138 5.87 15.28 11.02
N VAL A 139 5.71 14.02 11.44
CA VAL A 139 6.88 13.16 11.72
C VAL A 139 7.57 12.78 10.42
N GLU A 140 6.82 12.43 9.38
CA GLU A 140 7.37 12.13 8.05
C GLU A 140 8.18 13.31 7.49
N GLU A 141 7.63 14.51 7.49
CA GLU A 141 8.34 15.72 7.08
C GLU A 141 9.63 15.93 7.86
N ARG A 142 9.62 15.72 9.19
CA ARG A 142 10.81 15.80 10.04
C ARG A 142 11.85 14.76 9.64
N VAL A 143 11.45 13.50 9.46
CA VAL A 143 12.35 12.41 9.06
C VAL A 143 12.96 12.68 7.69
N LEU A 144 12.17 13.09 6.70
CA LEU A 144 12.67 13.38 5.36
C LEU A 144 13.62 14.59 5.37
N ARG A 145 13.37 15.60 6.19
CA ARG A 145 14.26 16.78 6.31
C ARG A 145 15.54 16.46 7.12
N ASP A 146 15.40 15.87 8.31
CA ASP A 146 16.49 15.84 9.31
C ASP A 146 17.32 14.55 9.22
N VAL A 147 16.73 13.42 8.80
CA VAL A 147 17.42 12.13 8.68
C VAL A 147 17.84 11.85 7.24
N VAL A 148 16.96 12.10 6.29
CA VAL A 148 17.24 11.93 4.87
C VAL A 148 18.06 13.11 4.33
N GLY A 149 17.95 14.28 4.95
CA GLY A 149 18.72 15.46 4.58
C GLY A 149 18.19 16.18 3.34
N GLY A 150 16.92 15.99 3.01
CA GLY A 150 16.30 16.55 1.81
C GLY A 150 16.71 15.84 0.50
N GLU A 151 17.44 14.74 0.58
CA GLU A 151 17.74 13.90 -0.57
C GLU A 151 16.46 13.23 -1.09
N GLU A 152 16.46 12.86 -2.36
CA GLU A 152 15.37 12.08 -2.94
C GLU A 152 15.37 10.64 -2.44
N VAL A 153 14.18 10.08 -2.19
CA VAL A 153 14.02 8.71 -1.69
C VAL A 153 13.02 7.91 -2.52
N LEU A 154 13.26 6.62 -2.63
CA LEU A 154 12.25 5.67 -3.10
C LEU A 154 11.34 5.31 -1.92
N THR A 155 10.05 5.59 -2.04
CA THR A 155 9.08 5.41 -0.94
C THR A 155 8.22 4.17 -1.15
N LEU A 156 8.16 3.29 -0.15
CA LEU A 156 7.16 2.21 -0.11
C LEU A 156 5.88 2.73 0.57
N GLU A 157 4.86 3.01 -0.25
CA GLU A 157 3.60 3.56 0.25
C GLU A 157 2.61 2.51 0.74
N TYR A 158 2.70 1.30 0.17
CA TYR A 158 1.74 0.24 0.47
C TYR A 158 2.37 -1.14 0.31
N LEU A 159 2.16 -1.98 1.32
CA LEU A 159 2.53 -3.39 1.29
C LEU A 159 1.41 -4.20 1.92
N THR A 160 0.94 -5.22 1.21
CA THR A 160 -0.07 -6.14 1.75
C THR A 160 0.16 -7.56 1.27
N THR A 161 -0.18 -8.51 2.12
CA THR A 161 -0.17 -9.94 1.82
C THR A 161 -1.49 -10.55 2.25
N HIS A 162 -2.07 -11.40 1.40
CA HIS A 162 -3.28 -12.15 1.73
C HIS A 162 -3.04 -12.98 3.01
N PRO A 163 -3.97 -13.03 3.99
CA PRO A 163 -3.75 -13.71 5.26
C PRO A 163 -3.32 -15.18 5.14
N ASP A 164 -3.90 -15.93 4.22
CA ASP A 164 -3.57 -17.34 3.98
C ASP A 164 -2.13 -17.56 3.50
N TYR A 165 -1.46 -16.49 3.07
CA TYR A 165 -0.07 -16.50 2.57
C TYR A 165 0.90 -15.75 3.49
N TRP A 166 0.50 -15.43 4.71
CA TRP A 166 1.39 -14.85 5.70
C TRP A 166 2.53 -15.81 6.05
N ARG A 167 3.69 -15.24 6.37
CA ARG A 167 4.93 -15.97 6.73
C ARG A 167 5.48 -16.91 5.64
N GLN A 168 5.00 -16.77 4.41
CA GLN A 168 5.50 -17.53 3.25
C GLN A 168 6.47 -16.70 2.39
N GLY A 169 6.97 -15.57 2.88
CA GLY A 169 7.95 -14.74 2.19
C GLY A 169 7.38 -13.73 1.19
N VAL A 170 6.07 -13.71 0.94
CA VAL A 170 5.43 -12.84 -0.06
C VAL A 170 5.77 -11.35 0.17
N GLY A 171 5.57 -10.84 1.38
CA GLY A 171 5.93 -9.44 1.70
C GLY A 171 7.42 -9.17 1.57
N SER A 172 8.26 -10.15 1.92
CA SER A 172 9.72 -10.06 1.78
C SER A 172 10.15 -9.94 0.32
N MET A 173 9.56 -10.72 -0.59
CA MET A 173 9.83 -10.63 -2.04
C MET A 173 9.48 -9.24 -2.59
N LEU A 174 8.34 -8.69 -2.20
CA LEU A 174 7.88 -7.37 -2.63
C LEU A 174 8.78 -6.23 -2.12
N VAL A 175 9.25 -6.32 -0.86
CA VAL A 175 10.22 -5.36 -0.32
C VAL A 175 11.58 -5.51 -1.03
N GLN A 176 12.04 -6.76 -1.24
CA GLN A 176 13.31 -7.04 -1.91
C GLN A 176 13.36 -6.48 -3.33
N SER A 177 12.25 -6.48 -4.04
CA SER A 177 12.19 -5.93 -5.41
C SER A 177 12.47 -4.42 -5.40
N GLY A 178 11.79 -3.65 -4.56
CA GLY A 178 12.02 -2.20 -4.48
C GLY A 178 13.40 -1.83 -3.95
N VAL A 179 13.92 -2.53 -2.93
CA VAL A 179 15.27 -2.21 -2.43
C VAL A 179 16.36 -2.52 -3.45
N ARG A 180 16.18 -3.51 -4.35
CA ARG A 180 17.10 -3.74 -5.47
C ARG A 180 17.14 -2.56 -6.43
N VAL A 181 15.97 -1.96 -6.72
CA VAL A 181 15.90 -0.75 -7.55
C VAL A 181 16.59 0.41 -6.84
N ALA A 182 16.34 0.59 -5.56
CA ALA A 182 17.02 1.63 -4.77
C ALA A 182 18.55 1.45 -4.78
N ASP A 183 19.04 0.23 -4.59
CA ASP A 183 20.48 -0.09 -4.63
C ASP A 183 21.08 0.18 -6.01
N GLN A 184 20.35 -0.17 -7.09
CA GLN A 184 20.79 0.07 -8.47
C GLN A 184 21.01 1.57 -8.76
N TYR A 185 20.18 2.42 -8.19
CA TYR A 185 20.27 3.89 -8.40
C TYR A 185 20.95 4.63 -7.24
N GLY A 186 21.48 3.91 -6.24
CA GLY A 186 22.18 4.52 -5.10
C GLY A 186 21.26 5.36 -4.21
N MET A 187 19.98 5.01 -4.13
CA MET A 187 18.96 5.81 -3.44
C MET A 187 18.62 5.25 -2.06
N LYS A 188 18.38 6.14 -1.12
CA LYS A 188 17.74 5.79 0.16
C LYS A 188 16.31 5.31 -0.08
N THR A 189 15.82 4.47 0.81
CA THR A 189 14.42 4.02 0.83
C THR A 189 13.75 4.44 2.11
N TYR A 190 12.50 4.87 2.00
CA TYR A 190 11.67 5.26 3.14
C TYR A 190 10.40 4.43 3.20
N VAL A 191 9.94 4.13 4.41
CA VAL A 191 8.64 3.52 4.68
C VAL A 191 8.12 3.93 6.06
N MET A 192 6.82 4.20 6.15
CA MET A 192 6.10 4.23 7.42
C MET A 192 5.46 2.87 7.63
N SER A 193 5.65 2.28 8.81
CA SER A 193 5.16 0.94 9.16
C SER A 193 4.28 0.95 10.40
N GLU A 194 3.23 0.16 10.37
CA GLU A 194 2.55 -0.32 11.57
C GLU A 194 3.29 -1.54 12.15
N PRO A 195 3.00 -1.96 13.41
CA PRO A 195 3.72 -3.05 14.09
C PRO A 195 3.77 -4.36 13.29
N ALA A 196 2.70 -4.68 12.56
CA ALA A 196 2.60 -5.91 11.77
C ALA A 196 3.65 -6.02 10.65
N GLY A 197 4.04 -4.88 10.04
CA GLY A 197 5.01 -4.80 8.94
C GLY A 197 6.46 -4.67 9.40
N LEU A 198 6.70 -4.19 10.61
CA LEU A 198 8.01 -3.75 11.10
C LEU A 198 9.13 -4.78 10.86
N LYS A 199 8.88 -6.04 11.22
CA LYS A 199 9.88 -7.11 11.10
C LYS A 199 10.33 -7.36 9.66
N VAL A 200 9.44 -7.21 8.69
CA VAL A 200 9.78 -7.39 7.27
C VAL A 200 10.81 -6.34 6.86
N TYR A 201 10.60 -5.10 7.22
CA TYR A 201 11.51 -4.00 6.86
C TYR A 201 12.86 -4.11 7.56
N LEU A 202 12.88 -4.41 8.86
CA LEU A 202 14.12 -4.64 9.59
C LEU A 202 14.98 -5.74 8.98
N ASN A 203 14.36 -6.83 8.51
CA ASN A 203 15.05 -7.92 7.83
C ASN A 203 15.64 -7.52 6.46
N HIS A 204 15.20 -6.42 5.88
CA HIS A 204 15.72 -5.85 4.62
C HIS A 204 16.67 -4.66 4.83
N GLY A 205 17.15 -4.46 6.06
CA GLY A 205 18.16 -3.44 6.37
C GLY A 205 17.60 -2.04 6.63
N PHE A 206 16.29 -1.89 6.72
CA PHE A 206 15.70 -0.65 7.21
C PHE A 206 15.98 -0.46 8.70
N LYS A 207 16.12 0.78 9.12
CA LYS A 207 16.31 1.18 10.52
C LYS A 207 15.18 2.09 10.94
N VAL A 208 14.62 1.87 12.12
CA VAL A 208 13.68 2.80 12.74
C VAL A 208 14.46 4.07 13.09
N VAL A 209 13.99 5.20 12.57
CA VAL A 209 14.60 6.52 12.79
C VAL A 209 13.70 7.43 13.61
N ASP A 210 12.40 7.13 13.66
CA ASP A 210 11.42 7.84 14.49
C ASP A 210 10.20 6.97 14.73
N GLU A 211 9.39 7.30 15.72
CA GLU A 211 8.11 6.63 16.01
C GLU A 211 7.13 7.58 16.67
N ILE A 212 5.84 7.30 16.49
CA ILE A 212 4.77 8.01 17.17
C ILE A 212 3.65 7.04 17.54
N THR A 213 3.09 7.18 18.72
CA THR A 213 1.90 6.46 19.13
C THR A 213 0.68 7.38 19.10
N VAL A 214 -0.35 6.98 18.38
CA VAL A 214 -1.60 7.73 18.20
C VAL A 214 -2.73 7.03 18.93
N GLU A 215 -3.45 7.79 19.76
CA GLU A 215 -4.64 7.34 20.52
C GLU A 215 -5.90 7.59 19.70
N TYR A 216 -6.68 6.55 19.47
CA TYR A 216 -7.89 6.61 18.65
C TYR A 216 -9.21 6.45 19.46
N ALA A 217 -9.16 6.48 20.79
CA ALA A 217 -10.30 6.21 21.65
C ALA A 217 -11.50 7.12 21.35
N GLN A 218 -11.28 8.41 21.05
CA GLN A 218 -12.33 9.36 20.69
C GLN A 218 -13.10 9.03 19.41
N PHE A 219 -12.53 8.15 18.53
CA PHE A 219 -13.16 7.69 17.30
C PHE A 219 -13.64 6.23 17.40
N GLY A 220 -13.58 5.63 18.59
CA GLY A 220 -13.99 4.27 18.84
C GLY A 220 -12.89 3.22 18.62
N GLY A 221 -11.64 3.64 18.53
CA GLY A 221 -10.48 2.74 18.59
C GLY A 221 -10.30 2.20 20.02
N THR A 222 -9.91 0.93 20.13
CA THR A 222 -9.77 0.26 21.44
C THR A 222 -8.35 0.33 21.98
N GLU A 223 -7.36 0.48 21.10
CA GLU A 223 -5.94 0.46 21.45
C GLU A 223 -5.19 1.59 20.71
N PRO A 224 -4.15 2.17 21.33
CA PRO A 224 -3.24 3.07 20.64
C PRO A 224 -2.45 2.32 19.56
N THR A 225 -2.06 3.03 18.52
CA THR A 225 -1.22 2.46 17.46
C THR A 225 0.10 3.19 17.39
N THR A 226 1.19 2.43 17.43
CA THR A 226 2.51 2.96 17.16
C THR A 226 2.82 2.86 15.67
N HIS A 227 3.23 3.98 15.09
CA HIS A 227 3.73 4.06 13.71
C HIS A 227 5.23 4.27 13.75
N TYR A 228 5.96 3.46 12.98
CA TYR A 228 7.40 3.48 12.88
C TYR A 228 7.81 4.10 11.55
N PHE A 229 8.77 5.00 11.59
CA PHE A 229 9.35 5.64 10.40
C PHE A 229 10.72 5.04 10.17
N LEU A 230 10.91 4.43 9.02
CA LEU A 230 12.13 3.68 8.73
C LEU A 230 12.80 4.19 7.46
N VAL A 231 14.12 4.26 7.53
CA VAL A 231 14.98 4.60 6.40
C VAL A 231 16.00 3.47 6.19
N ARG A 232 16.32 3.21 4.93
CA ARG A 232 17.37 2.27 4.52
C ARG A 232 18.35 2.98 3.60
N GLU A 233 19.62 2.89 3.91
CA GLU A 233 20.70 3.32 3.01
C GLU A 233 20.86 2.32 1.86
N PRO A 234 21.20 2.78 0.65
CA PRO A 234 21.49 1.89 -0.46
C PRO A 234 22.73 1.03 -0.19
N VAL A 235 22.71 -0.20 -0.68
CA VAL A 235 23.88 -1.06 -0.66
C VAL A 235 24.54 -1.02 -2.04
N PRO A 236 25.83 -0.65 -2.14
CA PRO A 236 26.52 -0.61 -3.42
C PRO A 236 26.46 -1.98 -4.13
N LEU A 237 26.13 -1.97 -5.40
CA LEU A 237 26.25 -3.18 -6.24
C LEU A 237 27.74 -3.40 -6.53
N ASN A 238 28.26 -4.54 -6.10
CA ASN A 238 29.64 -4.97 -6.39
C ASN A 238 29.79 -5.40 -7.84
#